data_0410924fb98256e761f96fc177a70a59
#
_entry.id   0410924fb98256e761f96fc177a70a59
#
_cell.length_a   1.000
_cell.length_b   1.000
_cell.length_c   1.000
_cell.angle_alpha   90.00
_cell.angle_beta   90.00
_cell.angle_gamma   90.00
#
_symmetry.space_group_name_H-M   'P 1'
#
loop_
_entity.id
_entity.type
_entity.pdbx_description
1 polymer ?
#
loop_
_entity_poly.entity_id
_entity_poly.type
_entity_poly.pdbx_seq_one_letter_code
_entity_poly.pdbx_strand_id
1 'polypeptide(L)'
;IDGTGRDYDKIAGQSNELKRIGYDTYMIYVNTSLDVALARNAERERRVHASIATKSWKDVQSNLGKFSQHFRGNLIVVDNNDVLEDDGTLFNNVLRQVRALLKKKVRNPAANQWIEMEMKNRGITKKPKGF
;
A
#
# COMPACT_ATOMS: atom_id res chain seq x y z
N ILE A 1 5.97 5.57 0.87
CA ILE A 1 7.06 4.84 0.19
C ILE A 1 6.50 4.36 -1.15
N ASP A 2 7.15 4.74 -2.23
CA ASP A 2 6.80 4.32 -3.58
C ASP A 2 7.72 3.17 -4.04
N GLY A 3 7.20 2.23 -4.81
CA GLY A 3 7.95 1.09 -5.31
C GLY A 3 7.19 0.27 -6.33
N THR A 4 7.91 -0.55 -7.09
CA THR A 4 7.33 -1.35 -8.17
C THR A 4 6.60 -2.62 -7.70
N GLY A 5 6.67 -2.98 -6.43
CA GLY A 5 6.11 -4.24 -5.92
C GLY A 5 6.86 -5.52 -6.34
N ARG A 6 8.00 -5.38 -7.02
CA ARG A 6 8.77 -6.50 -7.58
C ARG A 6 9.60 -7.25 -6.53
N ASP A 7 10.06 -6.53 -5.51
CA ASP A 7 10.90 -7.07 -4.44
C ASP A 7 10.07 -7.16 -3.14
N TYR A 8 9.51 -8.33 -2.90
CA TYR A 8 8.70 -8.59 -1.72
C TYR A 8 9.50 -8.44 -0.43
N ASP A 9 10.70 -9.00 -0.36
CA ASP A 9 11.48 -9.05 0.89
C ASP A 9 11.88 -7.63 1.33
N LYS A 10 12.26 -6.78 0.38
CA LYS A 10 12.55 -5.37 0.64
C LYS A 10 11.33 -4.64 1.20
N ILE A 11 10.16 -4.80 0.58
CA ILE A 11 8.94 -4.10 1.00
C ILE A 11 8.45 -4.63 2.35
N ALA A 12 8.47 -5.95 2.55
CA ALA A 12 8.11 -6.56 3.83
C ALA A 12 9.08 -6.14 4.94
N GLY A 13 10.38 -6.07 4.65
CA GLY A 13 11.39 -5.57 5.57
C GLY A 13 11.12 -4.13 6.00
N GLN A 14 10.89 -3.23 5.05
CA GLN A 14 10.52 -1.83 5.34
C GLN A 14 9.24 -1.72 6.19
N SER A 15 8.21 -2.51 5.86
CA SER A 15 6.98 -2.56 6.64
C SER A 15 7.24 -3.02 8.08
N ASN A 16 8.07 -4.05 8.28
CA ASN A 16 8.40 -4.56 9.61
C ASN A 16 9.21 -3.54 10.42
N GLU A 17 10.16 -2.84 9.81
CA GLU A 17 10.90 -1.76 10.46
C GLU A 17 9.97 -0.65 10.96
N LEU A 18 9.04 -0.21 10.10
CA LEU A 18 8.04 0.80 10.48
C LEU A 18 7.13 0.30 11.61
N LYS A 19 6.69 -0.96 11.55
CA LYS A 19 5.87 -1.56 12.63
C LYS A 19 6.64 -1.60 13.97
N ARG A 20 7.95 -1.88 13.93
CA ARG A 20 8.79 -1.93 15.13
C ARG A 20 8.86 -0.59 15.86
N ILE A 21 8.83 0.52 15.13
CA ILE A 21 8.85 1.86 15.70
C ILE A 21 7.45 2.47 15.92
N GLY A 22 6.39 1.67 15.80
CA GLY A 22 5.04 2.07 16.21
C GLY A 22 4.06 2.38 15.08
N TYR A 23 4.44 2.29 13.80
CA TYR A 23 3.51 2.56 12.70
C TYR A 23 2.63 1.35 12.36
N ASP A 24 1.37 1.59 12.06
CA ASP A 24 0.56 0.69 11.27
C ASP A 24 0.87 0.90 9.78
N THR A 25 1.12 -0.18 9.04
CA THR A 25 1.47 -0.10 7.62
C THR A 25 0.32 -0.54 6.73
N TYR A 26 0.17 0.14 5.62
CA TYR A 26 -0.85 -0.09 4.60
C TYR A 26 -0.19 -0.19 3.23
N MET A 27 -0.79 -0.94 2.32
CA MET A 27 -0.33 -1.05 0.95
C MET A 27 -1.45 -0.73 -0.03
N ILE A 28 -1.15 0.09 -1.02
CA ILE A 28 -1.97 0.27 -2.22
C ILE A 28 -1.24 -0.42 -3.36
N TYR A 29 -1.84 -1.47 -3.87
CA TYR A 29 -1.30 -2.27 -4.96
C TYR A 29 -2.05 -1.94 -6.24
N VAL A 30 -1.37 -1.28 -7.17
CA VAL A 30 -1.95 -0.92 -8.47
C VAL A 30 -1.70 -2.05 -9.45
N ASN A 31 -2.76 -2.70 -9.88
CA ASN A 31 -2.73 -3.84 -10.78
C ASN A 31 -3.12 -3.44 -12.21
N THR A 32 -2.41 -4.01 -13.18
CA THR A 32 -2.73 -3.92 -14.61
C THR A 32 -2.55 -5.27 -15.27
N SER A 33 -3.28 -5.54 -16.36
CA SER A 33 -3.01 -6.68 -17.22
C SER A 33 -1.66 -6.52 -17.93
N LEU A 34 -1.10 -7.63 -18.40
CA LEU A 34 0.17 -7.61 -19.14
C LEU A 34 0.06 -6.77 -20.41
N ASP A 35 -1.05 -6.90 -21.15
CA ASP A 35 -1.25 -6.17 -22.41
C ASP A 35 -1.29 -4.66 -22.18
N VAL A 36 -2.01 -4.20 -21.15
CA VAL A 36 -2.04 -2.78 -20.76
C VAL A 36 -0.67 -2.29 -20.32
N ALA A 37 0.06 -3.09 -19.54
CA ALA A 37 1.40 -2.73 -19.09
C ALA A 37 2.38 -2.60 -20.26
N LEU A 38 2.31 -3.50 -21.24
CA LEU A 38 3.14 -3.46 -22.46
C LEU A 38 2.78 -2.28 -23.36
N ALA A 39 1.49 -2.02 -23.58
CA ALA A 39 1.02 -0.87 -24.35
C ALA A 39 1.52 0.44 -23.76
N ARG A 40 1.32 0.65 -22.45
CA ARG A 40 1.81 1.84 -21.75
C ARG A 40 3.34 1.96 -21.78
N ASN A 41 4.07 0.84 -21.71
CA ASN A 41 5.52 0.87 -21.84
C ASN A 41 5.96 1.31 -23.26
N ALA A 42 5.22 0.93 -24.30
CA ALA A 42 5.50 1.32 -25.68
C ALA A 42 5.28 2.83 -25.94
N GLU A 43 4.36 3.46 -25.22
CA GLU A 43 4.02 4.88 -25.36
C GLU A 43 4.97 5.82 -24.59
N ARG A 44 5.74 5.28 -23.63
CA ARG A 44 6.67 6.09 -22.81
C ARG A 44 7.87 6.56 -23.64
N GLU A 45 8.34 7.78 -23.39
CA GLU A 45 9.62 8.27 -23.94
C GLU A 45 10.79 7.36 -23.54
N ARG A 46 10.85 6.99 -22.27
CA ARG A 46 11.82 6.05 -21.73
C ARG A 46 11.20 4.66 -21.63
N ARG A 47 11.43 3.86 -22.64
CA ARG A 47 10.93 2.49 -22.74
C ARG A 47 11.93 1.48 -22.21
N VAL A 48 11.43 0.39 -21.65
CA VAL A 48 12.25 -0.81 -21.40
C VAL A 48 11.88 -1.89 -22.43
N HIS A 49 12.80 -2.82 -22.69
CA HIS A 49 12.53 -3.91 -23.62
C HIS A 49 11.33 -4.74 -23.14
N ALA A 50 10.48 -5.18 -24.06
CA ALA A 50 9.23 -5.89 -23.73
C ALA A 50 9.46 -7.13 -22.84
N SER A 51 10.57 -7.86 -23.03
CA SER A 51 10.91 -9.03 -22.19
C SER A 51 11.19 -8.62 -20.75
N ILE A 52 11.81 -7.46 -20.52
CA ILE A 52 12.10 -6.91 -19.17
C ILE A 52 10.79 -6.47 -18.52
N ALA A 53 9.92 -5.80 -19.29
CA ALA A 53 8.60 -5.38 -18.82
C ALA A 53 7.74 -6.59 -18.43
N THR A 54 7.71 -7.63 -19.28
CA THR A 54 6.99 -8.87 -19.02
C THR A 54 7.51 -9.60 -17.78
N LYS A 55 8.84 -9.72 -17.63
CA LYS A 55 9.44 -10.33 -16.45
C LYS A 55 9.07 -9.56 -15.18
N SER A 56 9.23 -8.24 -15.21
CA SER A 56 8.87 -7.37 -14.08
C SER A 56 7.39 -7.51 -13.70
N TRP A 57 6.50 -7.57 -14.69
CA TRP A 57 5.07 -7.78 -14.46
C TRP A 57 4.80 -9.14 -13.78
N LYS A 58 5.42 -10.22 -14.26
CA LYS A 58 5.29 -11.56 -13.66
C LYS A 58 5.77 -11.58 -12.21
N ASP A 59 6.92 -10.96 -11.93
CA ASP A 59 7.48 -10.86 -10.58
C ASP A 59 6.51 -10.12 -9.64
N VAL A 60 5.92 -9.02 -10.10
CA VAL A 60 4.92 -8.26 -9.35
C VAL A 60 3.67 -9.09 -9.08
N GLN A 61 3.12 -9.79 -10.09
CA GLN A 61 1.93 -10.63 -9.94
C GLN A 61 2.17 -11.79 -8.95
N SER A 62 3.35 -12.41 -9.00
CA SER A 62 3.70 -13.51 -8.08
C SER A 62 3.76 -13.06 -6.62
N ASN A 63 3.99 -11.79 -6.37
CA ASN A 63 4.09 -11.23 -5.01
C ASN A 63 2.73 -10.83 -4.42
N LEU A 64 1.66 -10.72 -5.21
CA LEU A 64 0.36 -10.25 -4.72
C LEU A 64 -0.17 -11.10 -3.57
N GLY A 65 -0.07 -12.43 -3.68
CA GLY A 65 -0.47 -13.36 -2.61
C GLY A 65 0.33 -13.15 -1.32
N LYS A 66 1.65 -12.94 -1.44
CA LYS A 66 2.52 -12.65 -0.29
C LYS A 66 2.19 -11.31 0.36
N PHE A 67 1.92 -10.27 -0.43
CA PHE A 67 1.48 -8.96 0.07
C PHE A 67 0.13 -9.06 0.76
N SER A 68 -0.80 -9.83 0.20
CA SER A 68 -2.11 -10.07 0.81
C SER A 68 -1.99 -10.70 2.20
N GLN A 69 -1.09 -11.65 2.38
CA GLN A 69 -0.81 -12.27 3.68
C GLN A 69 -0.11 -11.30 4.64
N HIS A 70 0.87 -10.50 4.16
CA HIS A 70 1.65 -9.58 4.99
C HIS A 70 0.83 -8.38 5.48
N PHE A 71 0.07 -7.75 4.59
CA PHE A 71 -0.73 -6.57 4.91
C PHE A 71 -2.15 -6.89 5.37
N ARG A 72 -2.65 -8.09 5.06
CA ARG A 72 -4.01 -8.55 5.42
C ARG A 72 -5.08 -7.51 5.07
N GLY A 73 -5.93 -7.12 6.02
CA GLY A 73 -6.97 -6.11 5.82
C GLY A 73 -6.46 -4.66 5.64
N ASN A 74 -5.15 -4.47 5.48
CA ASN A 74 -4.50 -3.20 5.19
C ASN A 74 -3.96 -3.12 3.75
N LEU A 75 -4.38 -4.03 2.87
CA LEU A 75 -4.09 -4.00 1.43
C LEU A 75 -5.29 -3.47 0.67
N ILE A 76 -5.06 -2.48 -0.19
CA ILE A 76 -6.01 -2.03 -1.22
C ILE A 76 -5.45 -2.46 -2.56
N VAL A 77 -6.24 -3.22 -3.33
CA VAL A 77 -5.91 -3.56 -4.72
C VAL A 77 -6.72 -2.64 -5.63
N VAL A 78 -6.01 -1.94 -6.50
CA VAL A 78 -6.59 -1.00 -7.48
C VAL A 78 -6.46 -1.62 -8.86
N ASP A 79 -7.56 -1.82 -9.54
CA ASP A 79 -7.56 -2.18 -10.96
C ASP A 79 -7.35 -0.91 -11.80
N ASN A 80 -6.28 -0.91 -12.59
CA ASN A 80 -5.90 0.21 -13.44
C ASN A 80 -5.78 -0.25 -14.92
N ASN A 81 -6.68 -1.13 -15.36
CA ASN A 81 -6.72 -1.62 -16.73
C ASN A 81 -7.41 -0.65 -17.68
N ASP A 82 -8.47 -0.02 -17.25
CA ASP A 82 -9.25 0.84 -18.12
C ASP A 82 -8.53 2.17 -18.36
N VAL A 83 -8.35 2.49 -19.63
CA VAL A 83 -7.93 3.81 -20.12
C VAL A 83 -9.19 4.61 -20.45
N LEU A 84 -10.23 4.46 -19.65
CA LEU A 84 -11.43 5.28 -19.82
C LEU A 84 -11.05 6.73 -19.50
N GLU A 85 -11.70 7.66 -20.22
CA GLU A 85 -11.61 9.08 -19.95
C GLU A 85 -11.59 9.29 -18.44
N ASP A 86 -10.52 9.92 -17.95
CA ASP A 86 -10.29 10.12 -16.52
C ASP A 86 -11.38 11.04 -15.96
N ASP A 87 -12.52 10.44 -15.63
CA ASP A 87 -13.63 11.11 -14.94
C ASP A 87 -13.38 11.25 -13.43
N GLY A 88 -12.19 10.87 -12.97
CA GLY A 88 -11.80 10.89 -11.57
C GLY A 88 -12.44 9.77 -10.73
N THR A 89 -13.25 8.88 -11.30
CA THR A 89 -13.97 7.84 -10.55
C THR A 89 -13.00 6.89 -9.86
N LEU A 90 -11.98 6.42 -10.58
CA LEU A 90 -10.95 5.53 -10.01
C LEU A 90 -10.22 6.21 -8.85
N PHE A 91 -9.76 7.44 -9.04
CA PHE A 91 -9.08 8.23 -8.02
C PHE A 91 -9.97 8.44 -6.79
N ASN A 92 -11.23 8.83 -6.98
CA ASN A 92 -12.18 9.04 -5.89
C ASN A 92 -12.47 7.76 -5.11
N ASN A 93 -12.54 6.60 -5.78
CA ASN A 93 -12.71 5.30 -5.13
C ASN A 93 -11.49 4.94 -4.28
N VAL A 94 -10.28 5.11 -4.80
CA VAL A 94 -9.04 4.89 -4.04
C VAL A 94 -8.96 5.84 -2.84
N LEU A 95 -9.22 7.14 -3.06
CA LEU A 95 -9.20 8.15 -2.00
C LEU A 95 -10.18 7.81 -0.88
N ARG A 96 -11.39 7.34 -1.21
CA ARG A 96 -12.38 6.90 -0.22
C ARG A 96 -11.86 5.73 0.61
N GLN A 97 -11.24 4.73 0.00
CA GLN A 97 -10.66 3.58 0.68
C GLN A 97 -9.48 4.00 1.59
N VAL A 98 -8.59 4.86 1.09
CA VAL A 98 -7.48 5.41 1.88
C VAL A 98 -8.00 6.18 3.10
N ARG A 99 -9.00 7.05 2.92
CA ARG A 99 -9.63 7.78 4.02
C ARG A 99 -10.25 6.83 5.06
N ALA A 100 -10.82 5.71 4.63
CA ALA A 100 -11.34 4.69 5.54
C ALA A 100 -10.22 4.01 6.35
N LEU A 101 -9.07 3.73 5.72
CA LEU A 101 -7.89 3.20 6.42
C LEU A 101 -7.35 4.19 7.45
N LEU A 102 -7.24 5.47 7.09
CA LEU A 102 -6.73 6.52 7.99
C LEU A 102 -7.64 6.78 9.21
N LYS A 103 -8.91 6.42 9.13
CA LYS A 103 -9.85 6.49 10.26
C LYS A 103 -9.76 5.30 11.21
N LYS A 104 -9.05 4.23 10.85
CA LYS A 104 -8.87 3.08 11.75
C LYS A 104 -8.08 3.50 12.98
N LYS A 105 -8.46 2.95 14.12
CA LYS A 105 -7.69 3.14 15.36
C LYS A 105 -6.30 2.52 15.21
N VAL A 106 -5.34 3.12 15.89
CA VAL A 106 -3.97 2.59 16.01
C VAL A 106 -4.03 1.18 16.59
N ARG A 107 -3.44 0.21 15.87
CA ARG A 107 -3.40 -1.20 16.25
C ARG A 107 -2.00 -1.66 16.66
N ASN A 108 -0.98 -0.91 16.31
CA ASN A 108 0.40 -1.25 16.62
C ASN A 108 0.60 -1.35 18.14
N PRO A 109 1.12 -2.50 18.66
CA PRO A 109 1.30 -2.69 20.10
C PRO A 109 2.28 -1.68 20.72
N ALA A 110 3.40 -1.38 20.03
CA ALA A 110 4.39 -0.43 20.53
C ALA A 110 3.80 0.98 20.63
N ALA A 111 3.03 1.41 19.62
CA ALA A 111 2.33 2.69 19.67
C ALA A 111 1.30 2.74 20.79
N ASN A 112 0.53 1.67 20.99
CA ASN A 112 -0.47 1.61 22.06
C ASN A 112 0.17 1.68 23.46
N GLN A 113 1.28 0.97 23.68
CA GLN A 113 2.04 1.06 24.92
C GLN A 113 2.53 2.50 25.18
N TRP A 114 3.10 3.14 24.16
CA TRP A 114 3.55 4.52 24.27
C TRP A 114 2.39 5.48 24.57
N ILE A 115 1.27 5.35 23.89
CA ILE A 115 0.07 6.17 24.13
C ILE A 115 -0.42 6.00 25.57
N GLU A 116 -0.49 4.78 26.07
CA GLU A 116 -0.93 4.51 27.45
C GLU A 116 0.02 5.12 28.50
N MET A 117 1.33 5.02 28.28
CA MET A 117 2.32 5.66 29.13
C MET A 117 2.18 7.19 29.14
N GLU A 118 2.05 7.81 27.95
CA GLU A 118 1.89 9.25 27.82
C GLU A 118 0.58 9.74 28.45
N MET A 119 -0.50 9.01 28.28
CA MET A 119 -1.77 9.34 28.93
C MET A 119 -1.65 9.32 30.45
N LYS A 120 -1.00 8.30 31.02
CA LYS A 120 -0.74 8.19 32.44
C LYS A 120 0.10 9.35 32.94
N ASN A 121 1.19 9.68 32.25
CA ASN A 121 2.09 10.78 32.60
C ASN A 121 1.40 12.14 32.58
N ARG A 122 0.42 12.32 31.69
CA ARG A 122 -0.34 13.59 31.55
C ARG A 122 -1.65 13.61 32.31
N GLY A 123 -1.99 12.58 33.08
CA GLY A 123 -3.25 12.49 33.82
C GLY A 123 -4.50 12.40 32.88
N ILE A 124 -4.35 11.93 31.65
CA ILE A 124 -5.45 11.82 30.68
C ILE A 124 -6.14 10.46 30.86
N THR A 125 -7.42 10.48 31.25
CA THR A 125 -8.20 9.24 31.49
C THR A 125 -8.93 8.71 30.29
N LYS A 126 -9.16 9.54 29.26
CA LYS A 126 -9.91 9.15 28.05
C LYS A 126 -9.06 9.32 26.81
N LYS A 127 -8.92 8.24 26.01
CA LYS A 127 -8.19 8.30 24.73
C LYS A 127 -8.81 9.37 23.82
N PRO A 128 -7.99 10.23 23.17
CA PRO A 128 -8.46 11.14 22.14
C PRO A 128 -9.10 10.39 20.97
N LYS A 129 -9.96 11.07 20.22
CA LYS A 129 -10.53 10.48 18.99
C LYS A 129 -9.41 10.15 18.01
N GLY A 130 -9.42 8.92 17.48
CA GLY A 130 -8.40 8.43 16.52
C GLY A 130 -7.32 7.52 17.13
N PHE A 131 -7.30 7.40 18.44
CA PHE A 131 -6.34 6.51 19.14
C PHE A 131 -7.00 5.27 19.76
#